data_8242f77284c0cd177aee007ac1ff4677
#
_entry.id   8242f77284c0cd177aee007ac1ff4677
#
_cell.length_a   1.000
_cell.length_b   1.000
_cell.length_c   1.000
_cell.angle_alpha   90.00
_cell.angle_beta   90.00
_cell.angle_gamma   90.00
#
_symmetry.space_group_name_H-M   'P 1'
#
loop_
_entity.id
_entity.type
_entity.pdbx_description
1 polymer ?
#
loop_
_entity_poly.entity_id
_entity_poly.type
_entity_poly.pdbx_seq_one_letter_code
_entity_poly.pdbx_strand_id
1 'polypeptide(L)'
;RGDEWFSYFETTDGFRVIKDEAGNYVYALWGADGKSALPTRIIAHDPLSREVEEREFLKNYPKDEQEKIHTRAFEIQNQSNAQQRIGEMTTHTGAPSIPVILVQFADTKLTETDPKTGYEERLCRPATQEEVEVGKGSAYQYFVDQSLGKFTPNFVVIGPVTLESGYAVYGTDVNGQDANVGQMIVEAIQKAVATEEISDWSVFDNDKDGLVDAVYVIYAGEGQHALPMQTDLIWPHTFQIENRGLELPEADGVKFNQYSCSSEMMRGKVEGFGTFCHEFSHCLGLPDFYRTDGLSSSVFTMESWSLMDYGSYTDDSFRPIGYRALEKAYMGWITPIELTEATTIKDWKSTDRGGTGLKIVNNVESSEYYIVETIDESGWNKGAFGHGLLISYVFLRSMEPWYNNTVNNTNPPRVSIVGADNDLTTLITGVNEDKYYSSLAGDTYPSPNGNDEFTDSSTPAATIQVGFLGLQKPLTHISYDRAKGTVSFDFMGGSEDNILTGVVAAKNTATVSEGYYRLDGVWLGTEKPEIPGIYLQRDVHGEMRKIIVER
;
A
#
# COMPACT_ATOMS: atom_id res chain seq x y z
N ARG A 1 7.64 -17.27 -6.56
CA ARG A 1 7.73 -16.31 -5.45
C ARG A 1 8.50 -15.10 -5.91
N GLY A 2 8.20 -13.94 -5.39
CA GLY A 2 8.92 -12.72 -5.71
C GLY A 2 8.16 -11.48 -5.33
N ASP A 3 8.84 -10.38 -5.51
CA ASP A 3 8.37 -9.03 -5.40
C ASP A 3 8.97 -8.20 -6.55
N GLU A 4 8.79 -6.90 -6.53
CA GLU A 4 9.30 -5.96 -7.52
C GLU A 4 10.85 -5.91 -7.60
N TRP A 5 11.55 -6.55 -6.64
CA TRP A 5 13.02 -6.53 -6.55
C TRP A 5 13.66 -7.86 -6.92
N PHE A 6 12.99 -8.96 -6.64
CA PHE A 6 13.55 -10.29 -6.86
C PHE A 6 12.44 -11.34 -7.00
N SER A 7 12.40 -12.02 -8.14
CA SER A 7 11.48 -13.13 -8.39
C SER A 7 12.20 -14.46 -8.65
N TYR A 8 11.58 -15.57 -8.27
CA TYR A 8 12.10 -16.92 -8.52
C TYR A 8 10.98 -17.97 -8.50
N PHE A 9 11.25 -19.12 -9.08
CA PHE A 9 10.31 -20.24 -9.09
C PHE A 9 10.75 -21.33 -8.13
N GLU A 10 9.77 -21.90 -7.43
CA GLU A 10 9.96 -23.10 -6.62
C GLU A 10 8.78 -24.06 -6.78
N THR A 11 9.02 -25.33 -6.51
CA THR A 11 7.95 -26.32 -6.38
C THR A 11 7.14 -26.06 -5.12
N THR A 12 5.93 -26.63 -5.00
CA THR A 12 5.05 -26.47 -3.82
C THR A 12 5.70 -26.94 -2.50
N ASP A 13 6.73 -27.76 -2.57
CA ASP A 13 7.54 -28.23 -1.43
C ASP A 13 8.93 -27.55 -1.37
N GLY A 14 9.09 -26.42 -2.10
CA GLY A 14 10.15 -25.45 -1.88
C GLY A 14 11.48 -25.71 -2.61
N PHE A 15 11.51 -26.53 -3.68
CA PHE A 15 12.72 -26.71 -4.48
C PHE A 15 12.77 -25.69 -5.61
N ARG A 16 13.91 -25.00 -5.76
CA ARG A 16 14.09 -24.00 -6.82
C ARG A 16 14.01 -24.64 -8.21
N VAL A 17 13.27 -23.99 -9.10
CA VAL A 17 13.15 -24.39 -10.51
C VAL A 17 13.35 -23.19 -11.42
N ILE A 18 13.81 -23.45 -12.66
CA ILE A 18 13.88 -22.46 -13.74
C ILE A 18 13.38 -23.10 -15.03
N LYS A 19 13.02 -22.29 -16.03
CA LYS A 19 12.72 -22.80 -17.38
C LYS A 19 14.02 -23.11 -18.12
N ASP A 20 14.08 -24.26 -18.76
CA ASP A 20 15.14 -24.59 -19.70
C ASP A 20 14.85 -24.00 -21.10
N GLU A 21 15.79 -24.15 -22.04
CA GLU A 21 15.63 -23.68 -23.42
C GLU A 21 14.46 -24.31 -24.18
N ALA A 22 13.97 -25.46 -23.72
CA ALA A 22 12.81 -26.14 -24.27
C ALA A 22 11.49 -25.70 -23.62
N GLY A 23 11.53 -24.84 -22.61
CA GLY A 23 10.38 -24.34 -21.88
C GLY A 23 9.89 -25.25 -20.74
N ASN A 24 10.63 -26.30 -20.38
CA ASN A 24 10.30 -27.14 -19.23
C ASN A 24 10.82 -26.52 -17.93
N TYR A 25 10.09 -26.70 -16.85
CA TYR A 25 10.62 -26.39 -15.52
C TYR A 25 11.55 -27.51 -15.08
N VAL A 26 12.81 -27.13 -14.81
CA VAL A 26 13.85 -28.04 -14.32
C VAL A 26 14.34 -27.55 -12.97
N TYR A 27 14.77 -28.47 -12.10
CA TYR A 27 15.42 -28.09 -10.85
C TYR A 27 16.68 -27.27 -11.12
N ALA A 28 16.94 -26.28 -10.28
CA ALA A 28 18.08 -25.39 -10.40
C ALA A 28 18.98 -25.43 -9.17
N LEU A 29 20.27 -25.23 -9.38
CA LEU A 29 21.27 -25.10 -8.33
C LEU A 29 21.93 -23.72 -8.44
N TRP A 30 22.54 -23.25 -7.37
CA TRP A 30 23.31 -22.01 -7.39
C TRP A 30 24.58 -22.15 -8.22
N GLY A 31 24.87 -21.16 -9.03
CA GLY A 31 26.15 -21.03 -9.70
C GLY A 31 27.28 -20.73 -8.71
N ALA A 32 28.51 -20.95 -9.14
CA ALA A 32 29.69 -20.65 -8.33
C ALA A 32 29.86 -19.16 -7.99
N ASP A 33 29.16 -18.28 -8.71
CA ASP A 33 29.09 -16.85 -8.47
C ASP A 33 28.17 -16.46 -7.30
N GLY A 34 27.39 -17.42 -6.76
CA GLY A 34 26.39 -17.20 -5.73
C GLY A 34 25.21 -16.32 -6.15
N LYS A 35 25.02 -16.10 -7.46
CA LYS A 35 23.99 -15.22 -8.02
C LYS A 35 23.13 -15.90 -9.07
N SER A 36 23.75 -16.62 -9.99
CA SER A 36 23.07 -17.27 -11.11
C SER A 36 22.35 -18.56 -10.67
N ALA A 37 21.26 -18.89 -11.38
CA ALA A 37 20.60 -20.18 -11.30
C ALA A 37 21.10 -21.09 -12.44
N LEU A 38 21.62 -22.26 -12.10
CA LEU A 38 22.10 -23.23 -13.07
C LEU A 38 21.04 -24.32 -13.26
N PRO A 39 20.50 -24.52 -14.50
CA PRO A 39 19.54 -25.56 -14.75
C PRO A 39 20.16 -26.93 -14.55
N THR A 40 19.43 -27.83 -13.93
CA THR A 40 19.72 -29.26 -13.99
C THR A 40 19.06 -29.86 -15.23
N ARG A 41 19.22 -31.18 -15.43
CA ARG A 41 18.51 -31.89 -16.50
C ARG A 41 17.23 -32.57 -15.99
N ILE A 42 16.89 -32.40 -14.73
CA ILE A 42 15.76 -33.09 -14.09
C ILE A 42 14.54 -32.18 -14.17
N ILE A 43 13.52 -32.62 -14.92
CA ILE A 43 12.24 -31.92 -15.01
C ILE A 43 11.52 -32.01 -13.67
N ALA A 44 10.97 -30.89 -13.23
CA ALA A 44 10.22 -30.80 -12.00
C ALA A 44 8.74 -31.15 -12.23
N HIS A 45 8.21 -32.04 -11.40
CA HIS A 45 6.81 -32.42 -11.40
C HIS A 45 6.19 -32.18 -10.03
N ASP A 46 4.87 -32.14 -9.97
CA ASP A 46 4.15 -32.12 -8.70
C ASP A 46 4.60 -33.26 -7.78
N PRO A 47 4.69 -33.06 -6.46
CA PRO A 47 5.20 -34.04 -5.50
C PRO A 47 4.59 -35.44 -5.64
N LEU A 48 3.30 -35.53 -6.03
CA LEU A 48 2.59 -36.78 -6.18
C LEU A 48 2.89 -37.51 -7.52
N SER A 49 3.37 -36.77 -8.53
CA SER A 49 3.64 -37.31 -9.90
C SER A 49 5.13 -37.48 -10.22
N ARG A 50 6.02 -37.25 -9.24
CA ARG A 50 7.47 -37.35 -9.41
C ARG A 50 7.93 -38.76 -9.82
N GLU A 51 8.82 -38.79 -10.79
CA GLU A 51 9.45 -40.02 -11.27
C GLU A 51 10.56 -40.51 -10.32
N VAL A 52 11.04 -41.74 -10.54
CA VAL A 52 12.05 -42.37 -9.68
C VAL A 52 13.37 -41.58 -9.69
N GLU A 53 13.82 -41.15 -10.86
CA GLU A 53 15.06 -40.37 -11.04
C GLU A 53 14.98 -39.05 -10.33
N GLU A 54 13.85 -38.37 -10.44
CA GLU A 54 13.57 -37.09 -9.77
C GLU A 54 13.59 -37.23 -8.23
N ARG A 55 12.94 -38.28 -7.72
CA ARG A 55 12.95 -38.56 -6.26
C ARG A 55 14.36 -38.88 -5.74
N GLU A 56 15.18 -39.61 -6.53
CA GLU A 56 16.56 -39.89 -6.15
C GLU A 56 17.43 -38.62 -6.20
N PHE A 57 17.22 -37.74 -7.17
CA PHE A 57 17.87 -36.45 -7.24
C PHE A 57 17.53 -35.60 -6.01
N LEU A 58 16.25 -35.49 -5.64
CA LEU A 58 15.78 -34.68 -4.52
C LEU A 58 16.27 -35.19 -3.14
N LYS A 59 16.51 -36.48 -2.98
CA LYS A 59 17.16 -37.01 -1.76
C LYS A 59 18.56 -36.42 -1.54
N ASN A 60 19.25 -36.11 -2.62
CA ASN A 60 20.62 -35.58 -2.61
C ASN A 60 20.66 -34.08 -2.92
N TYR A 61 19.50 -33.41 -3.04
CA TYR A 61 19.44 -31.98 -3.26
C TYR A 61 20.08 -31.24 -2.07
N PRO A 62 21.00 -30.28 -2.34
CA PRO A 62 21.68 -29.60 -1.27
C PRO A 62 20.70 -28.88 -0.34
N LYS A 63 20.75 -29.17 0.95
CA LYS A 63 19.79 -28.63 1.93
C LYS A 63 19.89 -27.11 2.11
N ASP A 64 21.04 -26.54 1.78
CA ASP A 64 21.33 -25.11 1.87
C ASP A 64 20.89 -24.30 0.63
N GLU A 65 20.42 -24.96 -0.43
CA GLU A 65 19.96 -24.27 -1.64
C GLU A 65 18.73 -23.40 -1.39
N GLN A 66 17.77 -23.89 -0.61
CA GLN A 66 16.59 -23.13 -0.22
C GLN A 66 16.96 -21.92 0.67
N GLU A 67 17.83 -22.14 1.65
CA GLU A 67 18.30 -21.07 2.53
C GLU A 67 19.07 -20.00 1.74
N LYS A 68 19.86 -20.40 0.75
CA LYS A 68 20.59 -19.49 -0.13
C LYS A 68 19.66 -18.60 -0.95
N ILE A 69 18.53 -19.13 -1.49
CA ILE A 69 17.60 -18.31 -2.26
C ILE A 69 16.93 -17.27 -1.38
N HIS A 70 16.51 -17.64 -0.17
CA HIS A 70 15.90 -16.72 0.78
C HIS A 70 16.92 -15.68 1.28
N THR A 71 18.16 -16.09 1.54
CA THR A 71 19.25 -15.17 1.90
C THR A 71 19.53 -14.19 0.76
N ARG A 72 19.53 -14.67 -0.49
CA ARG A 72 19.75 -13.82 -1.66
C ARG A 72 18.62 -12.83 -1.90
N ALA A 73 17.36 -13.27 -1.78
CA ALA A 73 16.20 -12.39 -1.83
C ALA A 73 16.33 -11.27 -0.77
N PHE A 74 16.63 -11.65 0.46
CA PHE A 74 16.86 -10.72 1.57
C PHE A 74 18.04 -9.76 1.34
N GLU A 75 19.16 -10.24 0.76
CA GLU A 75 20.30 -9.39 0.42
C GLU A 75 19.98 -8.37 -0.67
N ILE A 76 19.28 -8.79 -1.74
CA ILE A 76 18.89 -7.91 -2.83
C ILE A 76 17.94 -6.84 -2.30
N GLN A 77 16.94 -7.25 -1.55
CA GLN A 77 15.98 -6.36 -0.92
C GLN A 77 16.65 -5.38 0.04
N ASN A 78 17.56 -5.83 0.91
CA ASN A 78 18.29 -4.93 1.79
C ASN A 78 19.20 -3.96 1.01
N GLN A 79 19.78 -4.36 -0.11
CA GLN A 79 20.56 -3.47 -0.98
C GLN A 79 19.64 -2.45 -1.66
N SER A 80 18.48 -2.88 -2.14
CA SER A 80 17.45 -2.00 -2.70
C SER A 80 16.90 -1.06 -1.62
N ASN A 81 16.53 -1.58 -0.47
CA ASN A 81 16.00 -0.80 0.65
C ASN A 81 17.02 0.17 1.27
N ALA A 82 18.31 -0.16 1.28
CA ALA A 82 19.36 0.77 1.71
C ALA A 82 19.53 1.95 0.74
N GLN A 83 19.10 1.78 -0.52
CA GLN A 83 19.06 2.82 -1.56
C GLN A 83 17.68 3.47 -1.67
N GLN A 84 16.65 2.82 -1.16
CA GLN A 84 15.26 3.23 -1.25
C GLN A 84 14.73 3.66 0.12
N ARG A 85 14.77 4.94 0.38
CA ARG A 85 13.66 5.50 1.14
C ARG A 85 12.47 5.54 0.19
N ILE A 86 11.33 4.98 0.59
CA ILE A 86 10.06 5.23 -0.07
C ILE A 86 10.02 6.73 -0.30
N GLY A 87 9.93 7.14 -1.57
CA GLY A 87 9.94 8.54 -1.92
C GLY A 87 8.75 9.21 -1.25
N GLU A 88 9.01 10.21 -0.48
CA GLU A 88 7.97 10.94 0.22
C GLU A 88 7.69 12.21 -0.57
N MET A 89 6.56 12.23 -1.27
CA MET A 89 6.02 13.50 -1.73
C MET A 89 5.82 14.39 -0.51
N THR A 90 6.27 15.62 -0.58
CA THR A 90 6.26 16.54 0.55
C THR A 90 4.85 16.97 0.98
N THR A 91 3.80 16.65 0.19
CA THR A 91 2.43 16.99 0.52
C THR A 91 1.45 15.84 0.32
N HIS A 92 0.69 15.53 1.36
CA HIS A 92 -0.46 14.63 1.34
C HIS A 92 -1.79 15.41 1.27
N THR A 93 -1.74 16.69 0.92
CA THR A 93 -2.91 17.58 0.88
C THR A 93 -2.82 18.52 -0.31
N GLY A 94 -3.95 19.16 -0.66
CA GLY A 94 -4.02 20.07 -1.79
C GLY A 94 -4.25 19.36 -3.13
N ALA A 95 -3.85 20.00 -4.20
CA ALA A 95 -4.11 19.58 -5.58
C ALA A 95 -2.80 19.50 -6.39
N PRO A 96 -1.86 18.60 -6.04
CA PRO A 96 -0.62 18.47 -6.79
C PRO A 96 -0.90 17.96 -8.21
N SER A 97 -0.13 18.46 -9.18
CA SER A 97 -0.15 17.95 -10.55
C SER A 97 0.86 16.83 -10.72
N ILE A 98 0.44 15.72 -11.34
CA ILE A 98 1.24 14.49 -11.52
C ILE A 98 1.18 14.07 -12.98
N PRO A 99 2.30 13.98 -13.70
CA PRO A 99 2.32 13.49 -15.08
C PRO A 99 2.15 11.96 -15.11
N VAL A 100 1.28 11.49 -16.00
CA VAL A 100 1.03 10.06 -16.27
C VAL A 100 1.32 9.77 -17.74
N ILE A 101 2.43 9.09 -18.00
CA ILE A 101 2.90 8.81 -19.35
C ILE A 101 2.42 7.44 -19.81
N LEU A 102 1.67 7.40 -20.90
CA LEU A 102 1.26 6.16 -21.54
C LEU A 102 2.36 5.67 -22.48
N VAL A 103 2.79 4.41 -22.30
CA VAL A 103 3.91 3.81 -23.01
C VAL A 103 3.46 2.64 -23.86
N GLN A 104 3.91 2.61 -25.10
CA GLN A 104 3.87 1.46 -25.99
C GLN A 104 5.29 1.02 -26.35
N PHE A 105 5.47 -0.27 -26.55
CA PHE A 105 6.73 -0.82 -27.05
C PHE A 105 6.72 -0.95 -28.59
N ALA A 106 7.86 -1.23 -29.19
CA ALA A 106 7.94 -1.43 -30.62
C ALA A 106 7.04 -2.58 -31.11
N ASP A 107 6.89 -3.62 -30.28
CA ASP A 107 6.14 -4.85 -30.55
C ASP A 107 4.83 -4.98 -29.79
N THR A 108 4.59 -4.20 -28.73
CA THR A 108 3.42 -4.29 -27.88
C THR A 108 2.71 -2.94 -27.77
N LYS A 109 1.43 -2.90 -28.12
CA LYS A 109 0.62 -1.68 -28.14
C LYS A 109 -0.47 -1.72 -27.09
N LEU A 110 -0.88 -0.54 -26.62
CA LEU A 110 -2.08 -0.40 -25.80
C LEU A 110 -3.30 -0.95 -26.56
N THR A 111 -4.17 -1.64 -25.86
CA THR A 111 -5.28 -2.39 -26.46
C THR A 111 -6.45 -1.51 -26.84
N GLU A 112 -6.63 -0.36 -26.17
CA GLU A 112 -7.71 0.57 -26.46
C GLU A 112 -7.45 1.37 -27.74
N THR A 113 -8.53 1.67 -28.47
CA THR A 113 -8.44 2.47 -29.71
C THR A 113 -8.03 3.91 -29.44
N ASP A 114 -8.47 4.48 -28.33
CA ASP A 114 -8.11 5.80 -27.82
C ASP A 114 -7.62 5.66 -26.36
N PRO A 115 -6.37 5.24 -26.16
CA PRO A 115 -5.86 4.99 -24.82
C PRO A 115 -5.85 6.23 -23.93
N LYS A 116 -5.56 7.41 -24.49
CA LYS A 116 -5.50 8.66 -23.73
C LYS A 116 -6.86 8.96 -23.09
N THR A 117 -7.92 9.01 -23.86
CA THR A 117 -9.28 9.22 -23.34
C THR A 117 -9.67 8.12 -22.34
N GLY A 118 -9.34 6.87 -22.64
CA GLY A 118 -9.63 5.76 -21.71
C GLY A 118 -8.95 5.91 -20.35
N TYR A 119 -7.70 6.35 -20.31
CA TYR A 119 -6.99 6.61 -19.05
C TYR A 119 -7.41 7.92 -18.38
N GLU A 120 -7.74 8.98 -19.10
CA GLU A 120 -8.36 10.18 -18.53
C GLU A 120 -9.66 9.84 -17.79
N GLU A 121 -10.51 8.97 -18.37
CA GLU A 121 -11.73 8.47 -17.72
C GLU A 121 -11.43 7.64 -16.46
N ARG A 122 -10.43 6.76 -16.49
CA ARG A 122 -10.09 5.91 -15.35
C ARG A 122 -9.36 6.65 -14.24
N LEU A 123 -8.56 7.67 -14.56
CA LEU A 123 -7.69 8.31 -13.60
C LEU A 123 -8.14 9.69 -13.15
N CYS A 124 -8.75 10.49 -14.01
CA CYS A 124 -8.81 11.95 -13.81
C CYS A 124 -10.21 12.48 -13.50
N ARG A 125 -11.26 11.76 -13.85
CA ARG A 125 -12.61 12.33 -13.75
C ARG A 125 -13.19 12.29 -12.32
N PRO A 126 -13.97 13.30 -11.91
CA PRO A 126 -14.83 13.17 -10.76
C PRO A 126 -15.90 12.09 -10.99
N ALA A 127 -16.25 11.33 -9.96
CA ALA A 127 -17.37 10.42 -10.01
C ALA A 127 -18.69 11.13 -9.77
N THR A 128 -19.79 10.53 -10.26
CA THR A 128 -21.13 10.95 -9.89
C THR A 128 -21.47 10.52 -8.47
N GLN A 129 -22.49 11.15 -7.85
CA GLN A 129 -22.96 10.75 -6.51
C GLN A 129 -23.32 9.26 -6.45
N GLU A 130 -23.98 8.74 -7.50
CA GLU A 130 -24.38 7.33 -7.58
C GLU A 130 -23.17 6.39 -7.66
N GLU A 131 -22.11 6.78 -8.36
CA GLU A 131 -20.87 6.01 -8.44
C GLU A 131 -20.15 5.98 -7.09
N VAL A 132 -20.04 7.13 -6.41
CA VAL A 132 -19.42 7.24 -5.08
C VAL A 132 -20.14 6.33 -4.06
N GLU A 133 -21.48 6.31 -4.06
CA GLU A 133 -22.29 5.48 -3.16
C GLU A 133 -22.04 3.97 -3.33
N VAL A 134 -21.57 3.55 -4.51
CA VAL A 134 -21.29 2.14 -4.80
C VAL A 134 -19.78 1.84 -4.91
N GLY A 135 -18.91 2.79 -4.56
CA GLY A 135 -17.47 2.64 -4.63
C GLY A 135 -16.96 2.46 -6.06
N LYS A 136 -17.46 3.28 -6.97
CA LYS A 136 -17.02 3.35 -8.38
C LYS A 136 -16.53 4.75 -8.67
N GLY A 137 -15.66 4.85 -9.67
CA GLY A 137 -15.15 6.14 -10.10
C GLY A 137 -13.80 6.02 -10.80
N SER A 138 -12.91 6.91 -10.47
CA SER A 138 -11.55 7.00 -10.98
C SER A 138 -10.54 7.01 -9.84
N ALA A 139 -9.25 6.94 -10.17
CA ALA A 139 -8.19 7.12 -9.17
C ALA A 139 -8.29 8.49 -8.47
N TYR A 140 -8.57 9.55 -9.22
CA TYR A 140 -8.85 10.88 -8.64
C TYR A 140 -9.93 10.81 -7.56
N GLN A 141 -11.10 10.21 -7.89
CA GLN A 141 -12.20 10.14 -6.94
C GLN A 141 -11.85 9.27 -5.73
N TYR A 142 -11.10 8.17 -5.94
CA TYR A 142 -10.60 7.35 -4.83
C TYR A 142 -9.81 8.20 -3.83
N PHE A 143 -8.81 8.96 -4.29
CA PHE A 143 -8.01 9.80 -3.41
C PHE A 143 -8.82 10.93 -2.75
N VAL A 144 -9.75 11.55 -3.47
CA VAL A 144 -10.65 12.57 -2.92
C VAL A 144 -11.49 12.00 -1.77
N ASP A 145 -12.13 10.85 -1.99
CA ASP A 145 -12.98 10.23 -0.97
C ASP A 145 -12.15 9.77 0.24
N GLN A 146 -11.04 9.08 -0.02
CA GLN A 146 -10.20 8.53 1.05
C GLN A 146 -9.53 9.60 1.91
N SER A 147 -9.21 10.75 1.32
CA SER A 147 -8.65 11.91 2.03
C SER A 147 -9.69 12.83 2.67
N LEU A 148 -10.98 12.53 2.52
CA LEU A 148 -12.08 13.42 2.91
C LEU A 148 -11.98 14.80 2.22
N GLY A 149 -11.56 14.81 0.95
CA GLY A 149 -11.38 16.01 0.13
C GLY A 149 -10.11 16.82 0.44
N LYS A 150 -9.22 16.33 1.31
CA LYS A 150 -7.96 17.04 1.62
C LYS A 150 -6.91 16.91 0.53
N PHE A 151 -6.93 15.83 -0.23
CA PHE A 151 -6.02 15.53 -1.33
C PHE A 151 -6.80 15.32 -2.62
N THR A 152 -6.55 16.17 -3.62
CA THR A 152 -7.29 16.24 -4.88
C THR A 152 -6.30 16.25 -6.05
N PRO A 153 -5.55 15.15 -6.29
CA PRO A 153 -4.45 15.11 -7.25
C PRO A 153 -4.94 15.39 -8.67
N ASN A 154 -4.18 16.17 -9.43
CA ASN A 154 -4.44 16.43 -10.84
C ASN A 154 -3.54 15.52 -11.69
N PHE A 155 -4.04 14.36 -12.08
CA PHE A 155 -3.33 13.45 -12.98
C PHE A 155 -3.42 13.97 -14.42
N VAL A 156 -2.26 14.16 -15.07
CA VAL A 156 -2.16 14.68 -16.43
C VAL A 156 -1.67 13.58 -17.35
N VAL A 157 -2.58 13.02 -18.15
CA VAL A 157 -2.28 11.90 -19.07
C VAL A 157 -1.59 12.41 -20.34
N ILE A 158 -0.43 11.84 -20.67
CA ILE A 158 0.46 12.25 -21.76
C ILE A 158 0.70 11.05 -22.69
N GLY A 159 0.74 11.30 -23.99
CA GLY A 159 1.01 10.29 -25.00
C GLY A 159 -0.23 9.62 -25.57
N PRO A 160 -0.16 8.35 -26.05
CA PRO A 160 0.91 7.36 -25.83
C PRO A 160 2.20 7.65 -26.61
N VAL A 161 3.34 7.42 -25.96
CA VAL A 161 4.65 7.42 -26.60
C VAL A 161 5.07 5.98 -26.96
N THR A 162 5.83 5.82 -28.05
CA THR A 162 6.31 4.50 -28.46
C THR A 162 7.82 4.39 -28.24
N LEU A 163 8.26 3.42 -27.45
CA LEU A 163 9.65 3.14 -27.20
C LEU A 163 10.31 2.42 -28.40
N GLU A 164 11.64 2.49 -28.46
CA GLU A 164 12.40 1.95 -29.59
C GLU A 164 12.51 0.43 -29.59
N SER A 165 12.56 -0.17 -28.40
CA SER A 165 12.69 -1.61 -28.21
C SER A 165 11.35 -2.29 -27.95
N GLY A 166 11.33 -3.62 -28.10
CA GLY A 166 10.20 -4.46 -27.71
C GLY A 166 10.10 -4.64 -26.20
N TYR A 167 8.95 -5.08 -25.72
CA TYR A 167 8.64 -5.19 -24.31
C TYR A 167 9.68 -6.01 -23.52
N ALA A 168 10.01 -7.21 -24.02
CA ALA A 168 10.95 -8.11 -23.35
C ALA A 168 12.35 -7.51 -23.15
N VAL A 169 12.77 -6.50 -23.93
CA VAL A 169 14.06 -5.82 -23.73
C VAL A 169 14.11 -5.10 -22.39
N TYR A 170 12.97 -4.56 -21.94
CA TYR A 170 12.86 -3.81 -20.69
C TYR A 170 12.51 -4.69 -19.50
N GLY A 171 11.66 -5.73 -19.71
CA GLY A 171 11.13 -6.58 -18.68
C GLY A 171 11.88 -7.89 -18.44
N THR A 172 12.87 -8.25 -19.26
CA THR A 172 13.59 -9.52 -19.05
C THR A 172 14.34 -9.53 -17.72
N ASP A 173 14.01 -10.49 -16.87
CA ASP A 173 14.71 -10.72 -15.63
C ASP A 173 16.15 -11.16 -15.83
N VAL A 174 17.06 -10.47 -15.18
CA VAL A 174 18.45 -10.89 -15.02
C VAL A 174 18.72 -11.11 -13.54
N ASN A 175 18.97 -12.36 -13.17
CA ASN A 175 19.12 -12.78 -11.77
C ASN A 175 17.91 -12.48 -10.89
N GLY A 176 16.68 -12.51 -11.46
CA GLY A 176 15.43 -12.26 -10.76
C GLY A 176 15.07 -10.79 -10.59
N GLN A 177 15.65 -9.90 -11.38
CA GLN A 177 15.36 -8.47 -11.39
C GLN A 177 15.13 -7.99 -12.82
N ASP A 178 14.17 -7.10 -13.03
CA ASP A 178 13.95 -6.40 -14.30
C ASP A 178 15.21 -5.65 -14.72
N ALA A 179 15.83 -6.07 -15.82
CA ALA A 179 17.17 -5.61 -16.18
C ALA A 179 17.20 -4.15 -16.63
N ASN A 180 16.20 -3.70 -17.39
CA ASN A 180 16.24 -2.43 -18.11
C ASN A 180 15.01 -1.53 -17.88
N VAL A 181 14.24 -1.76 -16.83
CA VAL A 181 13.05 -0.94 -16.54
C VAL A 181 13.40 0.54 -16.32
N GLY A 182 14.54 0.84 -15.70
CA GLY A 182 14.99 2.22 -15.54
C GLY A 182 15.21 2.93 -16.89
N GLN A 183 15.76 2.23 -17.88
CA GLN A 183 15.90 2.74 -19.24
C GLN A 183 14.54 2.99 -19.90
N MET A 184 13.56 2.10 -19.67
CA MET A 184 12.18 2.33 -20.11
C MET A 184 11.63 3.65 -19.57
N ILE A 185 11.80 3.91 -18.27
CA ILE A 185 11.31 5.13 -17.63
C ILE A 185 12.01 6.38 -18.21
N VAL A 186 13.35 6.36 -18.33
CA VAL A 186 14.10 7.47 -18.88
C VAL A 186 13.70 7.77 -20.33
N GLU A 187 13.57 6.74 -21.17
CA GLU A 187 13.15 6.89 -22.56
C GLU A 187 11.70 7.39 -22.66
N ALA A 188 10.79 6.89 -21.82
CA ALA A 188 9.40 7.34 -21.76
C ALA A 188 9.31 8.85 -21.46
N ILE A 189 10.05 9.32 -20.44
CA ILE A 189 10.10 10.74 -20.07
C ILE A 189 10.66 11.56 -21.24
N GLN A 190 11.79 11.18 -21.82
CA GLN A 190 12.40 11.90 -22.94
C GLN A 190 11.47 12.01 -24.15
N LYS A 191 10.76 10.92 -24.47
CA LYS A 191 9.78 10.91 -25.56
C LYS A 191 8.55 11.75 -25.22
N ALA A 192 8.07 11.72 -23.98
CA ALA A 192 6.94 12.54 -23.54
C ALA A 192 7.29 14.06 -23.63
N VAL A 193 8.48 14.44 -23.17
CA VAL A 193 8.98 15.81 -23.30
C VAL A 193 9.04 16.23 -24.78
N ALA A 194 9.48 15.34 -25.68
CA ALA A 194 9.58 15.61 -27.10
C ALA A 194 8.25 15.72 -27.84
N THR A 195 7.12 15.32 -27.23
CA THR A 195 5.78 15.53 -27.83
C THR A 195 5.33 16.98 -27.80
N GLU A 196 5.90 17.80 -26.92
CA GLU A 196 5.48 19.18 -26.66
C GLU A 196 3.99 19.31 -26.19
N GLU A 197 3.38 18.22 -25.72
CA GLU A 197 2.03 18.23 -25.13
C GLU A 197 2.00 19.08 -23.84
N ILE A 198 3.10 19.07 -23.11
CA ILE A 198 3.30 19.87 -21.90
C ILE A 198 4.21 21.04 -22.25
N SER A 199 3.71 22.25 -22.10
CA SER A 199 4.45 23.48 -22.42
C SER A 199 5.43 23.93 -21.34
N ASP A 200 5.27 23.43 -20.11
CA ASP A 200 6.11 23.78 -18.95
C ASP A 200 6.05 22.63 -17.92
N TRP A 201 7.13 21.85 -17.84
CA TRP A 201 7.22 20.71 -16.91
C TRP A 201 7.43 21.13 -15.46
N SER A 202 7.80 22.38 -15.19
CA SER A 202 7.94 22.88 -13.82
C SER A 202 6.62 22.91 -13.02
N VAL A 203 5.48 22.77 -13.71
CA VAL A 203 4.16 22.64 -13.06
C VAL A 203 4.00 21.36 -12.25
N PHE A 204 4.88 20.37 -12.44
CA PHE A 204 4.90 19.09 -11.72
C PHE A 204 5.89 19.07 -10.54
N ASP A 205 6.63 20.14 -10.34
CA ASP A 205 7.45 20.43 -9.15
C ASP A 205 6.58 21.25 -8.19
N ASN A 206 5.74 20.56 -7.39
CA ASN A 206 4.71 21.22 -6.58
C ASN A 206 5.30 21.91 -5.34
N ASP A 207 6.43 21.43 -4.81
CA ASP A 207 7.12 21.98 -3.64
C ASP A 207 8.29 22.92 -3.98
N LYS A 208 8.67 22.98 -5.27
CA LYS A 208 9.70 23.84 -5.86
C LYS A 208 11.11 23.56 -5.37
N ASP A 209 11.43 22.27 -5.27
CA ASP A 209 12.77 21.79 -4.93
C ASP A 209 13.66 21.53 -6.16
N GLY A 210 13.10 21.65 -7.37
CA GLY A 210 13.76 21.43 -8.65
C GLY A 210 13.63 20.00 -9.17
N LEU A 211 12.80 19.19 -8.50
CA LEU A 211 12.44 17.84 -8.95
C LEU A 211 10.93 17.76 -9.27
N VAL A 212 10.58 16.99 -10.27
CA VAL A 212 9.20 16.54 -10.45
C VAL A 212 8.87 15.59 -9.30
N ASP A 213 7.81 15.88 -8.52
CA ASP A 213 7.49 15.13 -7.30
C ASP A 213 7.34 13.62 -7.54
N ALA A 214 6.69 13.24 -8.63
CA ALA A 214 6.58 11.86 -9.10
C ALA A 214 6.19 11.85 -10.57
N VAL A 215 6.68 10.87 -11.35
CA VAL A 215 6.16 10.55 -12.68
C VAL A 215 5.55 9.16 -12.65
N TYR A 216 4.37 9.00 -13.22
CA TYR A 216 3.74 7.69 -13.37
C TYR A 216 3.85 7.20 -14.82
N VAL A 217 4.21 5.93 -15.02
CA VAL A 217 4.28 5.31 -16.35
C VAL A 217 3.31 4.13 -16.40
N ILE A 218 2.39 4.15 -17.37
CA ILE A 218 1.52 3.02 -17.66
C ILE A 218 1.97 2.39 -18.97
N TYR A 219 2.44 1.15 -18.90
CA TYR A 219 3.00 0.45 -20.05
C TYR A 219 2.03 -0.58 -20.63
N ALA A 220 2.05 -0.72 -21.97
CA ALA A 220 1.22 -1.66 -22.72
C ALA A 220 1.54 -3.12 -22.37
N GLY A 221 0.53 -3.97 -22.32
CA GLY A 221 0.64 -5.40 -22.10
C GLY A 221 0.46 -5.82 -20.65
N GLU A 222 0.81 -7.07 -20.35
CA GLU A 222 0.66 -7.71 -19.04
C GLU A 222 1.75 -7.29 -18.08
N GLY A 223 1.43 -7.27 -16.78
CA GLY A 223 2.41 -7.12 -15.70
C GLY A 223 2.84 -8.45 -15.09
N GLN A 224 4.09 -8.55 -14.63
CA GLN A 224 4.62 -9.76 -14.02
C GLN A 224 3.91 -10.12 -12.70
N HIS A 225 3.40 -9.15 -11.95
CA HIS A 225 2.64 -9.37 -10.71
C HIS A 225 1.42 -10.29 -10.92
N ALA A 226 0.77 -10.22 -12.09
CA ALA A 226 -0.36 -11.05 -12.45
C ALA A 226 0.04 -12.40 -13.06
N LEU A 227 1.23 -12.46 -13.66
CA LEU A 227 1.80 -13.60 -14.37
C LEU A 227 3.24 -13.86 -13.91
N PRO A 228 3.49 -14.14 -12.63
CA PRO A 228 4.84 -14.20 -12.05
C PRO A 228 5.74 -15.27 -12.65
N MET A 229 5.15 -16.19 -13.45
CA MET A 229 5.88 -17.23 -14.19
C MET A 229 6.48 -16.73 -15.51
N GLN A 230 6.18 -15.49 -15.93
CA GLN A 230 6.70 -14.89 -17.16
C GLN A 230 7.77 -13.86 -16.80
N THR A 231 9.02 -14.26 -16.90
CA THR A 231 10.20 -13.49 -16.52
C THR A 231 10.69 -12.53 -17.60
N ASP A 232 9.88 -12.24 -18.58
CA ASP A 232 10.06 -11.23 -19.62
C ASP A 232 9.05 -10.08 -19.52
N LEU A 233 8.27 -10.08 -18.44
CA LEU A 233 7.33 -9.03 -18.08
C LEU A 233 7.91 -8.13 -16.98
N ILE A 234 7.44 -6.89 -16.94
CA ILE A 234 7.81 -5.90 -15.93
C ILE A 234 6.92 -6.05 -14.71
N TRP A 235 7.52 -6.05 -13.52
CA TRP A 235 6.80 -5.95 -12.26
C TRP A 235 6.41 -4.49 -11.99
N PRO A 236 5.13 -4.16 -11.71
CA PRO A 236 4.74 -2.83 -11.24
C PRO A 236 5.50 -2.45 -9.96
N HIS A 237 6.02 -1.23 -9.91
CA HIS A 237 6.80 -0.78 -8.76
C HIS A 237 6.98 0.74 -8.73
N THR A 238 7.42 1.23 -7.59
CA THR A 238 7.84 2.61 -7.37
C THR A 238 9.32 2.66 -7.03
N PHE A 239 10.10 3.52 -7.69
CA PHE A 239 11.54 3.65 -7.44
C PHE A 239 12.11 5.01 -7.87
N GLN A 240 13.44 5.13 -7.83
CA GLN A 240 14.19 6.33 -8.18
C GLN A 240 15.19 6.02 -9.31
N ILE A 241 15.24 6.92 -10.30
CA ILE A 241 16.11 6.78 -11.49
C ILE A 241 17.59 6.77 -11.09
N GLU A 242 18.01 7.65 -10.18
CA GLU A 242 19.41 7.71 -9.72
C GLU A 242 19.87 6.42 -9.06
N ASN A 243 18.97 5.73 -8.33
CA ASN A 243 19.28 4.46 -7.68
C ASN A 243 19.41 3.29 -8.67
N ARG A 244 18.97 3.48 -9.93
CA ARG A 244 19.27 2.60 -11.07
C ARG A 244 20.63 2.91 -11.71
N GLY A 245 21.35 3.92 -11.21
CA GLY A 245 22.64 4.36 -11.78
C GLY A 245 22.50 5.11 -13.09
N LEU A 246 21.36 5.70 -13.38
CA LEU A 246 21.04 6.43 -14.60
C LEU A 246 21.08 7.94 -14.37
N GLU A 247 21.35 8.68 -15.45
CA GLU A 247 21.24 10.15 -15.45
C GLU A 247 19.77 10.56 -15.39
N LEU A 248 19.48 11.60 -14.59
CA LEU A 248 18.14 12.15 -14.44
C LEU A 248 17.76 12.92 -15.71
N PRO A 249 16.63 12.59 -16.37
CA PRO A 249 16.07 13.45 -17.40
C PRO A 249 15.77 14.85 -16.85
N GLU A 250 15.85 15.86 -17.72
CA GLU A 250 15.58 17.27 -17.35
C GLU A 250 14.73 17.93 -18.42
N ALA A 251 13.75 18.74 -18.00
CA ALA A 251 12.95 19.60 -18.86
C ALA A 251 12.55 20.87 -18.08
N ASP A 252 12.56 22.02 -18.74
CA ASP A 252 12.14 23.33 -18.17
C ASP A 252 12.76 23.66 -16.81
N GLY A 253 13.98 23.16 -16.54
CA GLY A 253 14.74 23.44 -15.32
C GLY A 253 14.39 22.53 -14.15
N VAL A 254 13.54 21.52 -14.32
CA VAL A 254 13.25 20.48 -13.32
C VAL A 254 13.78 19.13 -13.78
N LYS A 255 14.15 18.27 -12.83
CA LYS A 255 14.64 16.90 -13.09
C LYS A 255 13.63 15.86 -12.63
N PHE A 256 13.69 14.68 -13.24
CA PHE A 256 12.83 13.55 -12.92
C PHE A 256 13.64 12.50 -12.17
N ASN A 257 13.22 12.11 -10.99
CA ASN A 257 13.89 11.07 -10.22
C ASN A 257 12.93 10.00 -9.73
N GLN A 258 11.90 10.38 -8.97
CA GLN A 258 10.91 9.44 -8.45
C GLN A 258 9.91 9.04 -9.52
N TYR A 259 9.71 7.73 -9.68
CA TYR A 259 8.74 7.19 -10.61
C TYR A 259 7.96 6.02 -10.02
N SER A 260 6.75 5.82 -10.55
CA SER A 260 5.98 4.58 -10.42
C SER A 260 5.64 4.03 -11.79
N CYS A 261 5.44 2.74 -11.91
CA CYS A 261 4.93 2.15 -13.14
C CYS A 261 3.96 0.99 -12.87
N SER A 262 3.01 0.82 -13.81
CA SER A 262 2.10 -0.33 -13.82
C SER A 262 1.74 -0.74 -15.25
N SER A 263 1.23 -1.96 -15.38
CA SER A 263 0.78 -2.51 -16.66
C SER A 263 -0.60 -2.00 -17.06
N GLU A 264 -0.90 -2.09 -18.36
CA GLU A 264 -2.25 -1.93 -18.89
C GLU A 264 -3.13 -3.14 -18.57
N MET A 265 -2.53 -4.34 -18.57
CA MET A 265 -3.26 -5.60 -18.56
C MET A 265 -2.96 -6.41 -17.31
N MET A 266 -3.99 -7.11 -16.83
CA MET A 266 -3.90 -8.10 -15.77
C MET A 266 -4.70 -9.33 -16.16
N ARG A 267 -4.01 -10.49 -16.31
CA ARG A 267 -4.63 -11.79 -16.66
C ARG A 267 -5.53 -11.74 -17.91
N GLY A 268 -5.06 -11.08 -18.96
CA GLY A 268 -5.73 -10.98 -20.27
C GLY A 268 -6.87 -9.97 -20.33
N LYS A 269 -7.02 -9.11 -19.32
CA LYS A 269 -8.01 -8.03 -19.28
C LYS A 269 -7.31 -6.70 -19.05
N VAL A 270 -7.92 -5.61 -19.51
CA VAL A 270 -7.51 -4.27 -19.10
C VAL A 270 -7.71 -4.15 -17.59
N GLU A 271 -6.66 -3.76 -16.90
CA GLU A 271 -6.67 -3.57 -15.45
C GLU A 271 -7.40 -2.28 -15.07
N GLY A 272 -8.01 -2.27 -13.88
CA GLY A 272 -8.56 -1.07 -13.29
C GLY A 272 -7.47 -0.07 -12.88
N PHE A 273 -7.71 0.66 -11.80
CA PHE A 273 -6.75 1.63 -11.28
C PHE A 273 -6.23 1.28 -9.87
N GLY A 274 -6.49 0.07 -9.40
CA GLY A 274 -6.07 -0.35 -8.06
C GLY A 274 -4.56 -0.43 -7.91
N THR A 275 -3.86 -1.06 -8.87
CA THR A 275 -2.39 -1.09 -8.91
C THR A 275 -1.82 0.33 -9.09
N PHE A 276 -2.45 1.17 -9.93
CA PHE A 276 -2.08 2.59 -10.01
C PHE A 276 -2.15 3.28 -8.63
N CYS A 277 -3.25 3.09 -7.89
CA CYS A 277 -3.40 3.67 -6.56
C CYS A 277 -2.38 3.11 -5.56
N HIS A 278 -2.07 1.80 -5.62
CA HIS A 278 -1.06 1.16 -4.78
C HIS A 278 0.32 1.78 -5.02
N GLU A 279 0.79 1.77 -6.27
CA GLU A 279 2.11 2.30 -6.62
C GLU A 279 2.24 3.81 -6.35
N PHE A 280 1.18 4.57 -6.65
CA PHE A 280 1.19 6.00 -6.33
C PHE A 280 1.18 6.25 -4.80
N SER A 281 0.62 5.34 -4.01
CA SER A 281 0.66 5.45 -2.54
C SER A 281 2.06 5.29 -1.97
N HIS A 282 2.95 4.58 -2.65
CA HIS A 282 4.37 4.58 -2.32
C HIS A 282 5.00 5.97 -2.49
N CYS A 283 4.61 6.72 -3.53
CA CYS A 283 5.02 8.12 -3.67
C CYS A 283 4.48 9.00 -2.52
N LEU A 284 3.35 8.63 -1.92
CA LEU A 284 2.82 9.28 -0.71
C LEU A 284 3.45 8.75 0.59
N GLY A 285 4.46 7.88 0.53
CA GLY A 285 5.22 7.39 1.67
C GLY A 285 4.62 6.19 2.40
N LEU A 286 3.64 5.48 1.83
CA LEU A 286 3.12 4.23 2.39
C LEU A 286 4.00 3.03 1.96
N PRO A 287 4.36 2.13 2.88
CA PRO A 287 5.04 0.89 2.57
C PRO A 287 4.07 -0.22 2.16
N ASP A 288 4.60 -1.29 1.61
CA ASP A 288 3.88 -2.55 1.52
C ASP A 288 3.58 -3.12 2.91
N PHE A 289 2.38 -3.68 3.07
CA PHE A 289 2.01 -4.41 4.27
C PHE A 289 2.06 -5.93 4.09
N TYR A 290 2.27 -6.45 2.89
CA TYR A 290 2.72 -7.82 2.73
C TYR A 290 4.22 -7.95 3.06
N ARG A 291 4.70 -9.18 3.18
CA ARG A 291 6.15 -9.42 3.39
C ARG A 291 6.90 -9.24 2.07
N THR A 292 7.88 -8.36 2.10
CA THR A 292 8.73 -8.05 0.94
C THR A 292 10.04 -8.87 0.91
N ASP A 293 10.21 -9.86 1.82
CA ASP A 293 11.39 -10.74 1.90
C ASP A 293 11.22 -12.07 1.13
N GLY A 294 10.25 -12.14 0.22
CA GLY A 294 9.94 -13.35 -0.55
C GLY A 294 9.23 -14.46 0.25
N LEU A 295 8.85 -14.21 1.51
CA LEU A 295 8.13 -15.15 2.38
C LEU A 295 6.65 -14.75 2.56
N SER A 296 6.07 -14.01 1.63
CA SER A 296 4.75 -13.39 1.72
C SER A 296 3.62 -14.35 2.14
N SER A 297 3.62 -15.58 1.65
CA SER A 297 2.56 -16.57 1.93
C SER A 297 2.66 -17.24 3.32
N SER A 298 3.61 -16.87 4.17
CA SER A 298 3.87 -17.57 5.43
C SER A 298 3.34 -16.86 6.68
N VAL A 299 2.90 -15.60 6.56
CA VAL A 299 2.46 -14.77 7.69
C VAL A 299 1.23 -13.98 7.28
N PHE A 300 0.19 -14.02 8.10
CA PHE A 300 -1.02 -13.23 7.92
C PHE A 300 -0.74 -11.77 8.27
N THR A 301 -0.95 -10.87 7.33
CA THR A 301 -0.62 -9.45 7.40
C THR A 301 -1.88 -8.58 7.34
N MET A 302 -1.90 -7.53 6.53
CA MET A 302 -3.12 -6.74 6.29
C MET A 302 -4.03 -7.38 5.23
N GLU A 303 -3.48 -8.28 4.43
CA GLU A 303 -4.19 -9.05 3.41
C GLU A 303 -5.00 -8.13 2.46
N SER A 304 -6.11 -8.59 1.94
CA SER A 304 -6.96 -7.75 1.08
C SER A 304 -7.73 -6.63 1.82
N TRP A 305 -7.44 -6.41 3.10
CA TRP A 305 -7.98 -5.29 3.86
C TRP A 305 -7.22 -3.97 3.66
N SER A 306 -6.02 -4.00 3.11
CA SER A 306 -5.24 -2.78 2.81
C SER A 306 -4.98 -2.66 1.32
N LEU A 307 -5.01 -1.41 0.80
CA LEU A 307 -4.54 -1.08 -0.53
C LEU A 307 -3.06 -1.45 -0.71
N MET A 308 -2.26 -1.31 0.35
CA MET A 308 -0.82 -1.58 0.38
C MET A 308 -0.48 -3.06 0.64
N ASP A 309 -1.46 -3.93 0.48
CA ASP A 309 -1.36 -5.38 0.45
C ASP A 309 -2.21 -5.88 -0.73
N TYR A 310 -2.98 -6.95 -0.62
CA TYR A 310 -3.76 -7.49 -1.76
C TYR A 310 -5.06 -6.72 -2.06
N GLY A 311 -5.40 -5.67 -1.31
CA GLY A 311 -6.63 -4.90 -1.48
C GLY A 311 -6.73 -4.06 -2.76
N SER A 312 -5.60 -3.83 -3.45
CA SER A 312 -5.54 -3.17 -4.76
C SER A 312 -6.24 -3.98 -5.87
N TYR A 313 -6.31 -5.31 -5.74
CA TYR A 313 -6.84 -6.22 -6.78
C TYR A 313 -8.35 -6.44 -6.71
N THR A 314 -9.05 -5.82 -5.77
CA THR A 314 -10.49 -6.02 -5.57
C THR A 314 -11.28 -5.59 -6.82
N ASP A 315 -12.19 -6.44 -7.31
CA ASP A 315 -13.02 -6.22 -8.51
C ASP A 315 -12.16 -5.97 -9.78
N ASP A 316 -11.19 -6.84 -10.06
CA ASP A 316 -10.21 -6.70 -11.15
C ASP A 316 -9.51 -5.30 -11.13
N SER A 317 -9.19 -4.78 -9.95
CA SER A 317 -8.60 -3.45 -9.67
C SER A 317 -9.51 -2.24 -10.01
N PHE A 318 -10.78 -2.44 -10.36
CA PHE A 318 -11.73 -1.34 -10.62
C PHE A 318 -12.37 -0.78 -9.35
N ARG A 319 -12.27 -1.49 -8.24
CA ARG A 319 -12.71 -1.05 -6.92
C ARG A 319 -11.69 -1.45 -5.86
N PRO A 320 -10.55 -0.78 -5.78
CA PRO A 320 -9.60 -1.02 -4.70
C PRO A 320 -10.27 -0.76 -3.35
N ILE A 321 -9.86 -1.52 -2.33
CA ILE A 321 -10.36 -1.30 -0.97
C ILE A 321 -9.99 0.09 -0.46
N GLY A 322 -10.82 0.71 0.38
CA GLY A 322 -10.49 1.98 1.01
C GLY A 322 -9.29 1.86 1.96
N TYR A 323 -8.52 2.94 2.13
CA TYR A 323 -7.44 2.99 3.10
C TYR A 323 -7.93 2.72 4.52
N ARG A 324 -7.13 2.00 5.29
CA ARG A 324 -7.39 1.78 6.72
C ARG A 324 -7.08 3.03 7.54
N ALA A 325 -7.64 3.07 8.74
CA ALA A 325 -7.44 4.19 9.65
C ALA A 325 -5.95 4.48 9.93
N LEU A 326 -5.09 3.45 9.94
CA LEU A 326 -3.64 3.59 10.09
C LEU A 326 -3.03 4.39 8.92
N GLU A 327 -3.37 4.01 7.68
CA GLU A 327 -2.89 4.65 6.46
C GLU A 327 -3.35 6.11 6.37
N LYS A 328 -4.64 6.36 6.61
CA LYS A 328 -5.22 7.71 6.65
C LYS A 328 -4.60 8.58 7.75
N ALA A 329 -4.27 7.99 8.90
CA ALA A 329 -3.61 8.69 9.99
C ALA A 329 -2.17 9.08 9.63
N TYR A 330 -1.43 8.20 8.95
CA TYR A 330 -0.09 8.50 8.44
C TYR A 330 -0.12 9.69 7.47
N MET A 331 -1.08 9.68 6.54
CA MET A 331 -1.30 10.77 5.58
C MET A 331 -1.80 12.09 6.24
N GLY A 332 -2.13 12.09 7.53
CA GLY A 332 -2.72 13.25 8.20
C GLY A 332 -4.17 13.54 7.76
N TRP A 333 -4.82 12.59 7.09
CA TRP A 333 -6.20 12.77 6.65
C TRP A 333 -7.20 12.62 7.78
N ILE A 334 -6.92 11.77 8.76
CA ILE A 334 -7.68 11.62 10.00
C ILE A 334 -6.76 11.69 11.21
N THR A 335 -7.35 11.91 12.39
CA THR A 335 -6.66 11.78 13.68
C THR A 335 -7.40 10.76 14.51
N PRO A 336 -6.80 9.57 14.76
CA PRO A 336 -7.38 8.57 15.63
C PRO A 336 -7.58 9.10 17.06
N ILE A 337 -8.67 8.65 17.70
CA ILE A 337 -8.95 8.98 19.11
C ILE A 337 -8.41 7.87 19.99
N GLU A 338 -7.56 8.21 20.95
CA GLU A 338 -7.10 7.25 21.94
C GLU A 338 -8.15 6.99 23.01
N LEU A 339 -8.49 5.72 23.25
CA LEU A 339 -9.37 5.28 24.33
C LEU A 339 -8.52 4.99 25.57
N THR A 340 -8.71 5.80 26.62
CA THR A 340 -7.90 5.72 27.85
C THR A 340 -8.68 5.30 29.10
N GLU A 341 -9.99 5.42 29.08
CA GLU A 341 -10.88 5.09 30.20
C GLU A 341 -12.15 4.38 29.72
N ALA A 342 -12.86 3.73 30.62
CA ALA A 342 -14.10 3.03 30.31
C ALA A 342 -15.06 3.93 29.51
N THR A 343 -15.46 3.47 28.33
CA THR A 343 -16.22 4.24 27.35
C THR A 343 -17.21 3.35 26.62
N THR A 344 -18.45 3.80 26.47
CA THR A 344 -19.42 3.17 25.58
C THR A 344 -19.40 3.87 24.23
N ILE A 345 -19.10 3.12 23.17
CA ILE A 345 -19.09 3.60 21.78
C ILE A 345 -20.46 3.26 21.16
N LYS A 346 -21.14 4.25 20.60
CA LYS A 346 -22.46 4.08 19.98
C LYS A 346 -22.48 4.63 18.56
N ASP A 347 -23.06 3.86 17.64
CA ASP A 347 -23.29 4.25 16.24
C ASP A 347 -22.03 4.83 15.58
N TRP A 348 -20.85 4.19 15.80
CA TRP A 348 -19.56 4.65 15.27
C TRP A 348 -19.50 4.41 13.78
N LYS A 349 -19.24 5.46 13.01
CA LYS A 349 -19.22 5.44 11.55
C LYS A 349 -17.86 5.05 11.00
N SER A 350 -17.83 4.58 9.75
CA SER A 350 -16.60 4.38 9.00
C SER A 350 -15.85 5.71 8.76
N THR A 351 -14.55 5.61 8.50
CA THR A 351 -13.70 6.77 8.20
C THR A 351 -14.18 7.52 6.96
N ASP A 352 -14.75 6.82 5.97
CA ASP A 352 -15.30 7.39 4.74
C ASP A 352 -16.59 8.19 4.98
N ARG A 353 -17.25 7.98 6.11
CA ARG A 353 -18.49 8.66 6.48
C ARG A 353 -18.35 9.62 7.67
N GLY A 354 -17.12 10.11 7.86
CA GLY A 354 -16.81 11.11 8.89
C GLY A 354 -16.53 10.54 10.27
N GLY A 355 -16.39 9.21 10.41
CA GLY A 355 -15.79 8.58 11.58
C GLY A 355 -14.28 8.72 11.61
N THR A 356 -13.65 8.16 12.62
CA THR A 356 -12.19 8.03 12.70
C THR A 356 -11.81 6.70 13.33
N GLY A 357 -10.52 6.32 13.26
CA GLY A 357 -10.00 5.17 14.00
C GLY A 357 -10.00 5.44 15.50
N LEU A 358 -10.23 4.37 16.30
CA LEU A 358 -10.05 4.42 17.74
C LEU A 358 -8.79 3.64 18.11
N LYS A 359 -7.90 4.28 18.86
CA LYS A 359 -6.58 3.74 19.21
C LYS A 359 -6.56 3.22 20.64
N ILE A 360 -6.03 2.01 20.83
CA ILE A 360 -5.94 1.33 22.12
C ILE A 360 -4.47 0.98 22.36
N VAL A 361 -3.82 1.78 23.18
CA VAL A 361 -2.36 1.73 23.38
C VAL A 361 -1.99 0.74 24.48
N ASN A 362 -0.91 -0.03 24.29
CA ASN A 362 -0.29 -0.82 25.34
C ASN A 362 0.31 0.12 26.41
N ASN A 363 -0.08 -0.06 27.68
CA ASN A 363 0.37 0.80 28.78
C ASN A 363 1.88 0.68 29.09
N VAL A 364 2.53 -0.40 28.64
CA VAL A 364 3.96 -0.65 28.85
C VAL A 364 4.80 -0.11 27.71
N GLU A 365 4.28 -0.16 26.47
CA GLU A 365 5.00 0.22 25.26
C GLU A 365 4.04 0.96 24.31
N SER A 366 4.14 2.27 24.25
CA SER A 366 3.19 3.10 23.51
C SER A 366 3.29 2.99 21.98
N SER A 367 4.38 2.43 21.47
CA SER A 367 4.54 2.11 20.05
C SER A 367 3.83 0.81 19.65
N GLU A 368 3.30 0.07 20.63
CA GLU A 368 2.47 -1.11 20.46
C GLU A 368 1.01 -0.76 20.78
N TYR A 369 0.13 -0.91 19.82
CA TYR A 369 -1.27 -0.54 19.97
C TYR A 369 -2.16 -1.31 18.99
N TYR A 370 -3.45 -1.29 19.27
CA TYR A 370 -4.48 -1.64 18.31
C TYR A 370 -5.17 -0.38 17.80
N ILE A 371 -5.60 -0.41 16.53
CA ILE A 371 -6.48 0.59 15.94
C ILE A 371 -7.73 -0.12 15.44
N VAL A 372 -8.88 0.39 15.82
CA VAL A 372 -10.16 -0.21 15.46
C VAL A 372 -10.98 0.78 14.66
N GLU A 373 -11.68 0.27 13.64
CA GLU A 373 -12.46 1.09 12.71
C GLU A 373 -13.71 0.36 12.24
N THR A 374 -14.72 1.11 11.83
CA THR A 374 -15.93 0.56 11.22
C THR A 374 -15.72 0.33 9.73
N ILE A 375 -16.03 -0.87 9.26
CA ILE A 375 -16.16 -1.21 7.84
C ILE A 375 -17.66 -1.33 7.55
N ASP A 376 -18.17 -0.42 6.71
CA ASP A 376 -19.58 -0.41 6.31
C ASP A 376 -19.77 -0.88 4.86
N GLU A 377 -21.03 -1.00 4.43
CA GLU A 377 -21.38 -1.46 3.07
C GLU A 377 -21.55 -0.28 2.09
N SER A 378 -20.74 0.77 2.23
CA SER A 378 -20.83 1.97 1.38
C SER A 378 -19.48 2.37 0.79
N GLY A 379 -19.51 3.21 -0.23
CA GLY A 379 -18.33 3.73 -0.88
C GLY A 379 -17.36 2.62 -1.31
N TRP A 380 -16.09 2.84 -1.14
CA TRP A 380 -15.02 1.92 -1.52
C TRP A 380 -14.98 0.63 -0.68
N ASN A 381 -15.65 0.61 0.48
CA ASN A 381 -15.80 -0.59 1.31
C ASN A 381 -17.01 -1.46 0.93
N LYS A 382 -17.83 -1.07 -0.05
CA LYS A 382 -19.01 -1.85 -0.49
C LYS A 382 -18.64 -3.24 -1.01
N GLY A 383 -17.46 -3.37 -1.60
CA GLY A 383 -16.91 -4.65 -2.04
C GLY A 383 -16.08 -5.37 -0.98
N ALA A 384 -16.00 -4.87 0.25
CA ALA A 384 -15.27 -5.51 1.32
C ALA A 384 -15.86 -6.89 1.68
N PHE A 385 -15.02 -7.76 2.18
CA PHE A 385 -15.34 -9.17 2.40
C PHE A 385 -16.26 -9.37 3.61
N GLY A 386 -16.11 -8.53 4.64
CA GLY A 386 -16.92 -8.49 5.85
C GLY A 386 -17.23 -7.05 6.27
N HIS A 387 -18.22 -6.88 7.15
CA HIS A 387 -18.67 -5.59 7.64
C HIS A 387 -18.86 -5.63 9.15
N GLY A 388 -18.41 -4.58 9.83
CA GLY A 388 -18.40 -4.51 11.29
C GLY A 388 -17.21 -3.74 11.82
N LEU A 389 -16.72 -4.10 13.00
CA LEU A 389 -15.49 -3.56 13.58
C LEU A 389 -14.30 -4.36 13.06
N LEU A 390 -13.39 -3.70 12.36
CA LEU A 390 -12.10 -4.26 11.96
C LEU A 390 -11.04 -3.82 12.98
N ILE A 391 -10.18 -4.75 13.38
CA ILE A 391 -9.11 -4.51 14.35
C ILE A 391 -7.78 -4.74 13.67
N SER A 392 -6.90 -3.73 13.70
CA SER A 392 -5.51 -3.83 13.24
C SER A 392 -4.55 -3.74 14.42
N TYR A 393 -3.58 -4.63 14.45
CA TYR A 393 -2.44 -4.59 15.38
C TYR A 393 -1.31 -3.78 14.77
N VAL A 394 -0.62 -2.97 15.58
CA VAL A 394 0.52 -2.15 15.17
C VAL A 394 1.60 -2.17 16.24
N PHE A 395 2.85 -2.46 15.84
CA PHE A 395 4.01 -2.37 16.70
C PHE A 395 5.23 -1.80 15.95
N LEU A 396 5.40 -0.49 16.03
CA LEU A 396 6.45 0.25 15.33
C LEU A 396 7.25 1.11 16.31
N ARG A 397 8.35 0.57 16.86
CA ARG A 397 9.27 1.31 17.74
C ARG A 397 10.05 2.42 17.02
N SER A 398 10.22 2.27 15.72
CA SER A 398 10.80 3.28 14.84
C SER A 398 10.10 3.22 13.49
N MET A 399 10.19 4.29 12.72
CA MET A 399 9.67 4.35 11.36
C MET A 399 10.68 3.82 10.32
N GLU A 400 11.83 3.32 10.72
CA GLU A 400 12.83 2.78 9.80
C GLU A 400 12.29 1.60 8.96
N PRO A 401 11.60 0.59 9.54
CA PRO A 401 10.98 -0.47 8.72
C PRO A 401 9.91 0.04 7.75
N TRP A 402 9.21 1.12 8.12
CA TRP A 402 8.24 1.78 7.25
C TRP A 402 8.93 2.41 6.05
N TYR A 403 9.93 3.24 6.28
CA TYR A 403 10.66 3.92 5.20
C TYR A 403 11.48 2.97 4.32
N ASN A 404 11.90 1.83 4.86
CA ASN A 404 12.69 0.82 4.13
C ASN A 404 11.82 -0.28 3.50
N ASN A 405 10.50 -0.11 3.47
CA ASN A 405 9.57 -1.10 2.92
C ASN A 405 9.72 -2.52 3.52
N THR A 406 10.01 -2.63 4.82
CA THR A 406 10.27 -3.90 5.53
C THR A 406 9.37 -4.09 6.76
N VAL A 407 8.21 -3.42 6.76
CA VAL A 407 7.32 -3.38 7.93
C VAL A 407 7.03 -4.78 8.47
N ASN A 408 6.63 -5.69 7.60
CA ASN A 408 6.20 -7.03 7.98
C ASN A 408 7.23 -8.15 7.71
N ASN A 409 8.51 -7.80 7.45
CA ASN A 409 9.60 -8.79 7.34
C ASN A 409 10.00 -9.38 8.70
N THR A 410 9.03 -9.62 9.55
CA THR A 410 9.17 -10.21 10.89
C THR A 410 8.05 -11.19 11.19
N ASN A 411 8.26 -12.06 12.14
CA ASN A 411 7.24 -12.94 12.68
C ASN A 411 7.28 -12.87 14.22
N PRO A 412 6.23 -12.38 14.89
CA PRO A 412 4.97 -11.89 14.34
C PRO A 412 5.14 -10.60 13.49
N PRO A 413 4.17 -10.30 12.60
CA PRO A 413 4.20 -9.08 11.81
C PRO A 413 4.04 -7.84 12.70
N ARG A 414 4.57 -6.69 12.23
CA ARG A 414 4.42 -5.42 12.95
C ARG A 414 3.08 -4.74 12.71
N VAL A 415 2.49 -4.99 11.55
CA VAL A 415 1.17 -4.46 11.17
C VAL A 415 0.36 -5.60 10.57
N SER A 416 -0.78 -5.93 11.18
CA SER A 416 -1.64 -7.02 10.71
C SER A 416 -3.09 -6.83 11.14
N ILE A 417 -4.00 -7.49 10.45
CA ILE A 417 -5.38 -7.64 10.89
C ILE A 417 -5.47 -8.68 12.02
N VAL A 418 -6.44 -8.49 12.90
CA VAL A 418 -6.89 -9.48 13.88
C VAL A 418 -8.21 -10.06 13.39
N GLY A 419 -8.17 -11.21 12.74
CA GLY A 419 -9.37 -11.88 12.24
C GLY A 419 -10.28 -12.36 13.38
N ALA A 420 -11.52 -11.85 13.43
CA ALA A 420 -12.44 -12.12 14.53
C ALA A 420 -12.82 -13.61 14.70
N ASP A 421 -12.77 -14.39 13.63
CA ASP A 421 -13.00 -15.85 13.67
C ASP A 421 -11.73 -16.67 13.85
N ASN A 422 -10.57 -15.99 13.92
CA ASN A 422 -9.23 -16.59 14.05
C ASN A 422 -8.85 -17.50 12.86
N ASP A 423 -9.43 -17.30 11.67
CA ASP A 423 -8.97 -17.94 10.43
C ASP A 423 -7.87 -17.06 9.78
N LEU A 424 -6.62 -17.50 9.85
CA LEU A 424 -5.45 -16.79 9.34
C LEU A 424 -5.02 -17.34 7.97
N THR A 425 -5.98 -17.65 7.10
CA THR A 425 -5.69 -18.09 5.73
C THR A 425 -5.10 -16.94 4.92
N THR A 426 -3.89 -17.12 4.37
CA THR A 426 -3.22 -16.17 3.48
C THR A 426 -3.45 -16.52 2.01
N LEU A 427 -3.32 -15.52 1.12
CA LEU A 427 -3.48 -15.72 -0.31
C LEU A 427 -2.32 -16.54 -0.90
N ILE A 428 -2.68 -17.61 -1.63
CA ILE A 428 -1.75 -18.34 -2.50
C ILE A 428 -2.41 -18.35 -3.88
N THR A 429 -1.97 -17.45 -4.73
CA THR A 429 -2.57 -17.20 -6.06
C THR A 429 -2.70 -18.47 -6.89
N GLY A 430 -3.91 -18.71 -7.39
CA GLY A 430 -4.23 -19.90 -8.19
C GLY A 430 -4.35 -21.21 -7.41
N VAL A 431 -4.15 -21.21 -6.09
CA VAL A 431 -4.19 -22.43 -5.25
C VAL A 431 -5.35 -22.41 -4.26
N ASN A 432 -5.54 -21.32 -3.52
CA ASN A 432 -6.54 -21.24 -2.46
C ASN A 432 -7.38 -19.95 -2.52
N GLU A 433 -7.46 -19.28 -3.67
CA GLU A 433 -8.11 -17.97 -3.82
C GLU A 433 -9.56 -17.99 -3.29
N ASP A 434 -10.39 -18.97 -3.68
CA ASP A 434 -11.77 -19.07 -3.21
C ASP A 434 -11.86 -19.22 -1.67
N LYS A 435 -10.96 -20.04 -1.10
CA LYS A 435 -10.88 -20.24 0.34
C LYS A 435 -10.44 -18.96 1.04
N TYR A 436 -9.43 -18.31 0.50
CA TYR A 436 -8.89 -17.05 1.02
C TYR A 436 -9.97 -15.96 1.06
N TYR A 437 -10.62 -15.66 -0.06
CA TYR A 437 -11.67 -14.64 -0.08
C TYR A 437 -12.86 -14.99 0.81
N SER A 438 -13.15 -16.28 0.97
CA SER A 438 -14.22 -16.73 1.89
C SER A 438 -13.83 -16.55 3.37
N SER A 439 -12.54 -16.70 3.74
CA SER A 439 -12.09 -16.53 5.12
C SER A 439 -12.16 -15.07 5.57
N LEU A 440 -11.91 -14.11 4.68
CA LEU A 440 -11.94 -12.69 5.02
C LEU A 440 -13.30 -12.20 5.55
N ALA A 441 -14.38 -12.91 5.23
CA ALA A 441 -15.72 -12.56 5.73
C ALA A 441 -15.85 -12.71 7.26
N GLY A 442 -14.95 -13.47 7.87
CA GLY A 442 -14.89 -13.70 9.31
C GLY A 442 -14.02 -12.72 10.10
N ASP A 443 -13.26 -11.85 9.43
CA ASP A 443 -12.29 -10.97 10.07
C ASP A 443 -12.90 -9.82 10.87
N THR A 444 -14.12 -9.38 10.53
CA THR A 444 -14.80 -8.28 11.23
C THR A 444 -15.61 -8.79 12.42
N TYR A 445 -15.67 -7.97 13.49
CA TYR A 445 -16.52 -8.21 14.65
C TYR A 445 -17.89 -7.52 14.50
N PRO A 446 -19.01 -8.15 14.93
CA PRO A 446 -19.08 -9.55 15.36
C PRO A 446 -18.85 -10.48 14.16
N SER A 447 -18.10 -11.55 14.39
CA SER A 447 -17.85 -12.54 13.34
C SER A 447 -19.06 -13.44 13.07
N PRO A 448 -19.14 -14.13 11.92
CA PRO A 448 -20.22 -15.05 11.62
C PRO A 448 -20.37 -16.22 12.61
N ASN A 449 -19.29 -16.58 13.34
CA ASN A 449 -19.33 -17.59 14.38
C ASN A 449 -19.82 -17.06 15.75
N GLY A 450 -20.20 -15.77 15.83
CA GLY A 450 -20.78 -15.14 17.01
C GLY A 450 -19.75 -14.54 17.97
N ASN A 451 -18.47 -14.40 17.57
CA ASN A 451 -17.50 -13.70 18.40
C ASN A 451 -17.74 -12.19 18.34
N ASP A 452 -18.15 -11.60 19.47
CA ASP A 452 -18.50 -10.19 19.67
C ASP A 452 -17.62 -9.50 20.73
N GLU A 453 -16.46 -10.10 21.06
CA GLU A 453 -15.52 -9.56 22.03
C GLU A 453 -14.06 -9.71 21.59
N PHE A 454 -13.22 -8.77 22.06
CA PHE A 454 -11.77 -8.82 21.91
C PHE A 454 -11.14 -8.48 23.25
N THR A 455 -10.70 -9.52 23.95
CA THR A 455 -10.22 -9.47 25.33
C THR A 455 -8.92 -10.27 25.49
N ASP A 456 -8.28 -10.20 26.66
CA ASP A 456 -7.08 -11.01 26.94
C ASP A 456 -7.37 -12.53 26.97
N SER A 457 -8.64 -12.94 27.02
CA SER A 457 -9.08 -14.34 27.10
C SER A 457 -9.99 -14.79 25.97
N SER A 458 -10.36 -13.91 25.05
CA SER A 458 -11.12 -14.26 23.84
C SER A 458 -10.27 -15.05 22.84
N THR A 459 -10.89 -15.55 21.77
CA THR A 459 -10.18 -16.16 20.65
C THR A 459 -10.62 -15.46 19.35
N PRO A 460 -9.73 -14.67 18.72
CA PRO A 460 -8.35 -14.35 19.13
C PRO A 460 -8.28 -13.51 20.42
N ALA A 461 -7.15 -13.62 21.13
CA ALA A 461 -6.90 -12.82 22.32
C ALA A 461 -6.22 -11.49 22.01
N ALA A 462 -6.45 -10.46 22.84
CA ALA A 462 -5.79 -9.16 22.78
C ALA A 462 -4.34 -9.26 23.27
N THR A 463 -3.47 -9.88 22.45
CA THR A 463 -2.08 -10.15 22.79
C THR A 463 -1.21 -8.91 22.62
N ILE A 464 -0.15 -8.80 23.45
CA ILE A 464 0.90 -7.79 23.33
C ILE A 464 2.26 -8.49 23.32
N GLN A 465 3.24 -7.93 22.62
CA GLN A 465 4.61 -8.45 22.61
C GLN A 465 5.44 -7.92 23.78
N VAL A 466 5.08 -6.73 24.31
CA VAL A 466 5.79 -6.10 25.42
C VAL A 466 4.89 -5.99 26.64
N GLY A 467 5.15 -6.83 27.64
CA GLY A 467 4.37 -6.93 28.88
C GLY A 467 4.06 -8.37 29.25
N PHE A 468 3.55 -8.57 30.48
CA PHE A 468 3.29 -9.90 31.03
C PHE A 468 1.82 -10.20 31.33
N LEU A 469 0.95 -9.17 31.28
CA LEU A 469 -0.43 -9.26 31.77
C LEU A 469 -1.49 -9.18 30.67
N GLY A 470 -1.10 -9.20 29.39
CA GLY A 470 -2.01 -8.90 28.29
C GLY A 470 -2.28 -7.40 28.15
N LEU A 471 -3.17 -7.02 27.22
CA LEU A 471 -3.52 -5.62 26.95
C LEU A 471 -4.32 -4.98 28.10
N GLN A 472 -5.13 -5.77 28.79
CA GLN A 472 -6.03 -5.37 29.88
C GLN A 472 -7.03 -4.25 29.52
N LYS A 473 -7.39 -4.15 28.26
CA LYS A 473 -8.30 -3.16 27.69
C LYS A 473 -9.36 -3.85 26.81
N PRO A 474 -10.29 -4.60 27.42
CA PRO A 474 -11.26 -5.41 26.69
C PRO A 474 -12.23 -4.54 25.86
N LEU A 475 -12.56 -5.04 24.67
CA LEU A 475 -13.72 -4.66 23.88
C LEU A 475 -14.78 -5.75 24.03
N THR A 476 -16.01 -5.38 24.37
CA THR A 476 -17.12 -6.32 24.59
C THR A 476 -18.41 -5.79 23.97
N HIS A 477 -19.41 -6.68 23.76
CA HIS A 477 -20.71 -6.34 23.19
C HIS A 477 -20.60 -5.65 21.83
N ILE A 478 -19.65 -6.10 21.02
CA ILE A 478 -19.42 -5.55 19.68
C ILE A 478 -20.61 -5.91 18.80
N SER A 479 -21.24 -4.91 18.21
CA SER A 479 -22.39 -5.08 17.35
C SER A 479 -22.33 -4.20 16.12
N TYR A 480 -22.89 -4.66 15.00
CA TYR A 480 -22.97 -3.93 13.76
C TYR A 480 -24.43 -3.69 13.36
N ASP A 481 -24.84 -2.44 13.25
CA ASP A 481 -26.13 -2.05 12.70
C ASP A 481 -26.02 -1.88 11.19
N ARG A 482 -26.40 -2.91 10.45
CA ARG A 482 -26.32 -2.92 8.98
C ARG A 482 -27.14 -1.80 8.33
N ALA A 483 -28.27 -1.44 8.92
CA ALA A 483 -29.14 -0.40 8.36
C ALA A 483 -28.52 1.00 8.46
N LYS A 484 -27.74 1.24 9.52
CA LYS A 484 -27.01 2.49 9.72
C LYS A 484 -25.60 2.46 9.16
N GLY A 485 -25.01 1.27 8.97
CA GLY A 485 -23.58 1.08 8.64
C GLY A 485 -22.68 1.53 9.80
N THR A 486 -23.04 1.19 11.05
CA THR A 486 -22.35 1.65 12.25
C THR A 486 -22.06 0.53 13.22
N VAL A 487 -20.99 0.67 14.00
CA VAL A 487 -20.59 -0.25 15.06
C VAL A 487 -20.87 0.36 16.43
N SER A 488 -21.25 -0.47 17.39
CA SER A 488 -21.32 -0.11 18.82
C SER A 488 -20.62 -1.16 19.65
N PHE A 489 -19.95 -0.75 20.73
CA PHE A 489 -19.25 -1.64 21.66
C PHE A 489 -18.94 -0.96 22.99
N ASP A 490 -18.56 -1.74 23.99
CA ASP A 490 -18.07 -1.26 25.28
C ASP A 490 -16.55 -1.46 25.38
N PHE A 491 -15.83 -0.38 25.67
CA PHE A 491 -14.41 -0.39 25.99
C PHE A 491 -14.22 -0.36 27.52
N MET A 492 -13.46 -1.33 28.06
CA MET A 492 -13.22 -1.52 29.50
C MET A 492 -14.52 -1.59 30.32
N GLY A 493 -15.54 -2.29 29.79
CA GLY A 493 -16.86 -2.47 30.42
C GLY A 493 -17.87 -1.37 30.16
N GLY A 494 -17.51 -0.35 29.37
CA GLY A 494 -18.40 0.75 29.03
C GLY A 494 -18.62 1.76 30.17
N SER A 495 -19.32 2.84 29.89
CA SER A 495 -19.71 3.87 30.87
C SER A 495 -20.95 4.61 30.41
N GLU A 496 -21.92 4.77 31.30
CA GLU A 496 -23.12 5.60 31.04
C GLU A 496 -22.77 7.11 31.01
N ASP A 497 -21.70 7.51 31.70
CA ASP A 497 -21.25 8.90 31.81
C ASP A 497 -20.24 9.29 30.70
N ASN A 498 -19.65 8.30 30.03
CA ASN A 498 -18.67 8.50 28.96
C ASN A 498 -19.09 7.76 27.69
N ILE A 499 -19.89 8.41 26.87
CA ILE A 499 -20.42 7.86 25.62
C ILE A 499 -19.82 8.62 24.44
N LEU A 500 -19.11 7.89 23.56
CA LEU A 500 -18.71 8.38 22.26
C LEU A 500 -19.75 7.96 21.20
N THR A 501 -20.24 8.93 20.43
CA THR A 501 -21.16 8.68 19.31
C THR A 501 -20.49 9.02 17.99
N GLY A 502 -20.86 8.31 16.92
CA GLY A 502 -20.27 8.37 15.59
C GLY A 502 -20.35 9.69 14.81
N VAL A 503 -20.69 10.77 15.50
CA VAL A 503 -20.50 12.13 15.00
C VAL A 503 -19.53 12.82 15.95
N VAL A 504 -18.23 12.65 15.72
CA VAL A 504 -17.31 13.65 16.21
C VAL A 504 -17.43 14.85 15.28
N ALA A 505 -18.43 15.71 15.54
CA ALA A 505 -18.12 17.13 15.38
C ALA A 505 -16.83 17.31 16.16
N ALA A 506 -15.75 17.71 15.49
CA ALA A 506 -14.49 17.94 16.17
C ALA A 506 -14.76 18.74 17.44
N LYS A 507 -14.92 18.06 18.57
CA LYS A 507 -14.60 18.64 19.84
C LYS A 507 -13.08 18.72 19.77
N ASN A 508 -12.59 19.86 19.28
CA ASN A 508 -11.29 20.37 19.63
C ASN A 508 -11.23 20.43 21.16
N THR A 509 -10.94 19.29 21.79
CA THR A 509 -10.47 19.24 23.18
C THR A 509 -8.95 19.43 23.26
N ALA A 510 -8.28 19.80 22.17
CA ALA A 510 -7.18 20.71 22.33
C ALA A 510 -7.82 21.98 22.91
N THR A 511 -7.58 22.29 24.19
CA THR A 511 -7.73 23.65 24.72
C THR A 511 -7.08 24.53 23.69
N VAL A 512 -7.93 25.24 22.91
CA VAL A 512 -7.48 26.13 21.86
C VAL A 512 -6.77 27.24 22.61
N SER A 513 -5.45 27.09 22.76
CA SER A 513 -4.67 28.10 23.43
C SER A 513 -4.67 29.33 22.52
N GLU A 514 -5.36 30.38 22.96
CA GLU A 514 -5.11 31.70 22.42
C GLU A 514 -3.60 31.93 22.41
N GLY A 515 -3.05 32.38 21.29
CA GLY A 515 -1.61 32.61 21.23
C GLY A 515 -1.06 32.71 19.81
N TYR A 516 0.24 32.60 19.74
CA TYR A 516 1.01 32.80 18.52
C TYR A 516 1.64 31.52 18.05
N TYR A 517 1.67 31.35 16.73
CA TYR A 517 2.21 30.17 16.04
C TYR A 517 3.16 30.63 14.94
N ARG A 518 4.17 29.82 14.67
CA ARG A 518 4.94 29.90 13.43
C ARG A 518 4.08 29.52 12.24
N LEU A 519 4.52 29.84 11.02
CA LEU A 519 3.81 29.45 9.79
C LEU A 519 3.71 27.93 9.57
N ASP A 520 4.63 27.17 10.18
CA ASP A 520 4.64 25.70 10.19
C ASP A 520 3.73 25.09 11.28
N GLY A 521 2.91 25.90 11.96
CA GLY A 521 1.95 25.46 12.97
C GLY A 521 2.52 25.27 14.38
N VAL A 522 3.81 25.48 14.62
CA VAL A 522 4.44 25.36 15.95
C VAL A 522 3.93 26.48 16.87
N TRP A 523 3.35 26.10 18.02
CA TRP A 523 2.88 27.05 19.03
C TRP A 523 4.05 27.70 19.76
N LEU A 524 4.03 29.02 19.88
CA LEU A 524 5.09 29.86 20.48
C LEU A 524 4.75 30.39 21.86
N GLY A 525 3.48 30.34 22.27
CA GLY A 525 3.01 30.89 23.54
C GLY A 525 1.90 31.91 23.37
N THR A 526 1.46 32.46 24.49
CA THR A 526 0.41 33.50 24.55
C THR A 526 0.94 34.92 24.36
N GLU A 527 2.25 35.11 24.47
CA GLU A 527 2.88 36.42 24.29
C GLU A 527 3.27 36.65 22.82
N LYS A 528 3.10 37.91 22.37
CA LYS A 528 3.45 38.27 20.99
C LYS A 528 4.97 38.08 20.78
N PRO A 529 5.38 37.36 19.70
CA PRO A 529 6.79 37.16 19.39
C PRO A 529 7.54 38.51 19.26
N GLU A 530 8.73 38.57 19.84
CA GLU A 530 9.59 39.80 19.77
C GLU A 530 10.51 39.77 18.53
N ILE A 531 10.74 38.57 17.96
CA ILE A 531 11.59 38.42 16.78
C ILE A 531 10.82 38.88 15.54
N PRO A 532 11.38 39.77 14.72
CA PRO A 532 10.76 40.21 13.48
C PRO A 532 10.46 39.00 12.55
N GLY A 533 9.24 38.92 12.04
CA GLY A 533 8.81 37.80 11.22
C GLY A 533 7.32 37.80 10.95
N ILE A 534 6.88 36.76 10.26
CA ILE A 534 5.47 36.49 9.98
C ILE A 534 5.01 35.35 10.88
N TYR A 535 3.90 35.54 11.57
CA TYR A 535 3.32 34.60 12.52
C TYR A 535 1.82 34.47 12.29
N LEU A 536 1.23 33.41 12.82
CA LEU A 536 -0.22 33.23 12.92
C LEU A 536 -0.64 33.54 14.36
N GLN A 537 -1.63 34.38 14.54
CA GLN A 537 -2.28 34.62 15.83
C GLN A 537 -3.63 33.93 15.85
N ARG A 538 -3.89 33.13 16.89
CA ARG A 538 -5.18 32.52 17.16
C ARG A 538 -5.86 33.26 18.30
N ASP A 539 -7.13 33.63 18.11
CA ASP A 539 -7.93 34.29 19.12
C ASP A 539 -8.71 33.31 20.00
N VAL A 540 -9.43 33.83 20.98
CA VAL A 540 -10.28 33.07 21.93
C VAL A 540 -11.42 32.28 21.24
N HIS A 541 -11.78 32.66 20.02
CA HIS A 541 -12.83 32.00 19.22
C HIS A 541 -12.25 30.95 18.25
N GLY A 542 -10.90 30.81 18.24
CA GLY A 542 -10.21 29.86 17.35
C GLY A 542 -9.91 30.41 15.96
N GLU A 543 -10.22 31.66 15.67
CA GLU A 543 -9.91 32.28 14.39
C GLU A 543 -8.42 32.57 14.26
N MET A 544 -7.86 32.21 13.10
CA MET A 544 -6.45 32.41 12.79
C MET A 544 -6.26 33.63 11.89
N ARG A 545 -5.35 34.52 12.28
CA ARG A 545 -4.96 35.67 11.44
C ARG A 545 -3.44 35.78 11.32
N LYS A 546 -2.99 36.15 10.16
CA LYS A 546 -1.57 36.43 9.89
C LYS A 546 -1.19 37.78 10.52
N ILE A 547 -0.12 37.81 11.28
CA ILE A 547 0.47 39.01 11.84
C ILE A 547 1.91 39.18 11.38
N ILE A 548 2.35 40.43 11.28
CA ILE A 548 3.73 40.80 10.98
C ILE A 548 4.30 41.47 12.24
N VAL A 549 5.45 40.98 12.67
CA VAL A 549 6.26 41.61 13.73
C VAL A 549 7.38 42.35 13.04
N GLU A 550 7.37 43.67 13.10
CA GLU A 550 8.39 44.53 12.52
C GLU A 550 9.50 44.80 13.55
N ARG A 551 10.69 45.26 13.09
CA ARG A 551 11.83 45.58 13.95
C ARG A 551 11.56 46.80 14.84
#